data_d7491b63aeb7ebc4d81b49d22b043804
#
_entry.id   d7491b63aeb7ebc4d81b49d22b043804
#
_cell.length_a   1.000
_cell.length_b   1.000
_cell.length_c   1.000
_cell.angle_alpha   90.00
_cell.angle_beta   90.00
_cell.angle_gamma   90.00
#
_symmetry.space_group_name_H-M   'P 1'
#
loop_
_entity.id
_entity.type
_entity.pdbx_description
1 polymer ?
#
loop_
_entity_poly.entity_id
_entity_poly.type
_entity_poly.pdbx_seq_one_letter_code
_entity_poly.pdbx_strand_id
1 'polypeptide(L)'
;GERLANQLGVFTGTPIQVVSPLGSPTAIGVIPKVRRFVVVGILKSGMSEIDSTLVFMALADAQSFFEMPGAVSNIEMRVNDVDQSRQIADRIQRRLGFPYFAEDWTRLWPNLFSALQLEKTVYFLVLLLMVLIGAFNIVSTLVMVVMEKKKDIAILRSMGASQQSIRKIFLLMGCMIGVIGTALGVVLGLLVCGLISQYQFKLPDGVFLISTVPVRIYLSNFALVTSASFFVCLLASIYPARQAAKLDPVEVLRYE
;
A
#
# COMPACT_ATOMS: atom_id res chain seq x y z
N GLY A 1 -25.56 7.66 11.62
CA GLY A 1 -24.96 7.60 10.28
C GLY A 1 -26.04 7.64 9.18
N GLU A 2 -25.66 8.03 7.97
CA GLU A 2 -26.60 8.22 6.84
C GLU A 2 -27.36 6.93 6.47
N ARG A 3 -26.67 5.80 6.41
CA ARG A 3 -27.31 4.51 6.07
C ARG A 3 -28.31 4.06 7.13
N LEU A 4 -27.97 4.22 8.40
CA LEU A 4 -28.86 3.89 9.51
C LEU A 4 -30.10 4.79 9.47
N ALA A 5 -29.93 6.09 9.21
CA ALA A 5 -31.06 7.02 9.07
C ALA A 5 -32.01 6.62 7.92
N ASN A 6 -31.44 6.22 6.78
CA ASN A 6 -32.21 5.74 5.62
C ASN A 6 -32.95 4.42 5.92
N GLN A 7 -32.30 3.48 6.62
CA GLN A 7 -32.93 2.20 7.02
C GLN A 7 -34.10 2.40 7.99
N LEU A 8 -33.93 3.36 8.91
CA LEU A 8 -35.00 3.69 9.88
C LEU A 8 -36.04 4.66 9.33
N GLY A 9 -35.85 5.24 8.14
CA GLY A 9 -36.73 6.23 7.54
C GLY A 9 -36.79 7.54 8.33
N VAL A 10 -35.70 7.94 9.00
CA VAL A 10 -35.68 9.12 9.88
C VAL A 10 -34.87 10.26 9.26
N PHE A 11 -35.28 11.49 9.56
CA PHE A 11 -34.70 12.73 9.11
C PHE A 11 -34.33 13.62 10.32
N THR A 12 -33.61 14.69 10.09
CA THR A 12 -33.36 15.70 11.11
C THR A 12 -34.68 16.23 11.68
N GLY A 13 -34.82 16.26 13.01
CA GLY A 13 -36.03 16.62 13.72
C GLY A 13 -36.93 15.43 14.08
N THR A 14 -36.68 14.22 13.52
CA THR A 14 -37.48 13.03 13.83
C THR A 14 -37.15 12.51 15.24
N PRO A 15 -38.19 12.21 16.08
CA PRO A 15 -37.93 11.53 17.36
C PRO A 15 -37.66 10.05 17.15
N ILE A 16 -36.63 9.53 17.82
CA ILE A 16 -36.27 8.11 17.85
C ILE A 16 -36.27 7.58 19.28
N GLN A 17 -36.51 6.29 19.43
CA GLN A 17 -36.38 5.61 20.72
C GLN A 17 -35.12 4.76 20.70
N VAL A 18 -34.23 5.01 21.68
CA VAL A 18 -33.03 4.19 21.89
C VAL A 18 -33.35 3.24 23.04
N VAL A 19 -33.09 1.94 22.78
CA VAL A 19 -33.35 0.87 23.73
C VAL A 19 -31.99 0.27 24.13
N SER A 20 -31.72 0.24 25.42
CA SER A 20 -30.54 -0.46 25.97
C SER A 20 -30.99 -1.80 26.56
N PRO A 21 -30.39 -2.93 26.15
CA PRO A 21 -30.62 -4.22 26.79
C PRO A 21 -30.09 -4.27 28.23
N LEU A 22 -29.14 -3.39 28.57
CA LEU A 22 -28.64 -3.22 29.92
C LEU A 22 -29.63 -2.39 30.72
N GLY A 23 -30.65 -3.03 31.24
CA GLY A 23 -31.71 -2.41 32.07
C GLY A 23 -31.52 -2.71 33.54
N SER A 24 -32.42 -2.19 34.38
CA SER A 24 -32.42 -2.46 35.81
C SER A 24 -32.92 -3.89 36.08
N PRO A 25 -32.16 -4.70 36.88
CA PRO A 25 -32.63 -6.03 37.27
C PRO A 25 -33.88 -5.89 38.18
N THR A 26 -34.93 -6.58 37.82
CA THR A 26 -36.15 -6.65 38.64
C THR A 26 -36.44 -8.10 39.03
N ALA A 27 -37.34 -8.31 40.01
CA ALA A 27 -37.71 -9.64 40.46
C ALA A 27 -38.31 -10.55 39.35
N ILE A 28 -38.74 -9.97 38.23
CA ILE A 28 -39.35 -10.67 37.07
C ILE A 28 -38.44 -10.67 35.84
N GLY A 29 -37.17 -10.17 35.94
CA GLY A 29 -36.21 -10.10 34.84
C GLY A 29 -35.61 -8.72 34.64
N VAL A 30 -34.83 -8.55 33.57
CA VAL A 30 -34.23 -7.27 33.21
C VAL A 30 -35.21 -6.48 32.34
N ILE A 31 -35.62 -5.29 32.79
CA ILE A 31 -36.43 -4.37 32.00
C ILE A 31 -35.51 -3.50 31.16
N PRO A 32 -35.59 -3.54 29.82
CA PRO A 32 -34.78 -2.71 28.97
C PRO A 32 -35.05 -1.22 29.19
N LYS A 33 -33.99 -0.43 29.21
CA LYS A 33 -34.08 1.01 29.37
C LYS A 33 -34.41 1.65 28.03
N VAL A 34 -35.46 2.45 27.97
CA VAL A 34 -35.91 3.13 26.74
C VAL A 34 -35.88 4.64 26.98
N ARG A 35 -35.27 5.40 26.10
CA ARG A 35 -35.24 6.86 26.11
C ARG A 35 -35.52 7.43 24.74
N ARG A 36 -36.26 8.51 24.68
CA ARG A 36 -36.57 9.24 23.44
C ARG A 36 -35.48 10.28 23.21
N PHE A 37 -34.95 10.32 21.99
CA PHE A 37 -34.01 11.33 21.48
C PHE A 37 -34.56 11.94 20.21
N VAL A 38 -34.07 13.13 19.84
CA VAL A 38 -34.42 13.80 18.58
C VAL A 38 -33.15 13.81 17.70
N VAL A 39 -33.32 13.41 16.44
CA VAL A 39 -32.22 13.45 15.45
C VAL A 39 -31.89 14.90 15.14
N VAL A 40 -30.69 15.35 15.53
CA VAL A 40 -30.23 16.72 15.30
C VAL A 40 -29.37 16.85 14.02
N GLY A 41 -28.88 15.74 13.49
CA GLY A 41 -28.10 15.71 12.26
C GLY A 41 -27.83 14.30 11.79
N ILE A 42 -27.46 14.17 10.52
CA ILE A 42 -27.09 12.90 9.88
C ILE A 42 -25.64 13.01 9.44
N LEU A 43 -24.79 12.09 9.92
CA LEU A 43 -23.38 12.02 9.58
C LEU A 43 -23.16 11.09 8.40
N LYS A 44 -22.41 11.57 7.40
CA LYS A 44 -21.88 10.79 6.28
C LYS A 44 -20.38 10.67 6.44
N SER A 45 -19.92 9.53 6.94
CA SER A 45 -18.49 9.26 7.14
C SER A 45 -17.80 8.76 5.87
N GLY A 46 -18.56 8.21 4.92
CA GLY A 46 -18.08 7.48 3.76
C GLY A 46 -17.74 6.02 4.07
N MET A 47 -17.81 5.61 5.34
CA MET A 47 -17.60 4.22 5.78
C MET A 47 -18.94 3.54 5.98
N SER A 48 -19.25 2.58 5.12
CA SER A 48 -20.55 1.86 5.15
C SER A 48 -20.88 1.30 6.52
N GLU A 49 -19.91 0.75 7.23
CA GLU A 49 -20.09 0.12 8.52
C GLU A 49 -20.40 1.16 9.61
N ILE A 50 -19.65 2.26 9.65
CA ILE A 50 -19.90 3.38 10.57
C ILE A 50 -21.27 4.00 10.29
N ASP A 51 -21.58 4.27 9.03
CA ASP A 51 -22.82 4.91 8.63
C ASP A 51 -24.07 4.04 8.87
N SER A 52 -23.91 2.69 8.98
CA SER A 52 -25.01 1.76 9.23
C SER A 52 -25.18 1.37 10.70
N THR A 53 -24.18 1.55 11.56
CA THR A 53 -24.20 1.02 12.93
C THR A 53 -24.06 2.09 14.00
N LEU A 54 -23.34 3.20 13.72
CA LEU A 54 -23.03 4.17 14.77
C LEU A 54 -24.06 5.28 14.92
N VAL A 55 -24.35 5.58 16.18
CA VAL A 55 -25.14 6.73 16.63
C VAL A 55 -24.27 7.60 17.52
N PHE A 56 -24.23 8.89 17.27
CA PHE A 56 -23.50 9.87 18.06
C PHE A 56 -24.48 10.67 18.93
N MET A 57 -24.14 10.87 20.18
CA MET A 57 -24.91 11.70 21.11
C MET A 57 -23.95 12.46 22.04
N ALA A 58 -24.47 13.47 22.75
CA ALA A 58 -23.66 14.18 23.74
C ALA A 58 -23.21 13.23 24.86
N LEU A 59 -21.97 13.36 25.33
CA LEU A 59 -21.38 12.49 26.34
C LEU A 59 -22.21 12.47 27.64
N ALA A 60 -22.69 13.64 28.07
CA ALA A 60 -23.53 13.75 29.26
C ALA A 60 -24.86 12.98 29.15
N ASP A 61 -25.47 13.01 27.95
CA ASP A 61 -26.70 12.25 27.67
C ASP A 61 -26.45 10.74 27.64
N ALA A 62 -25.32 10.32 27.04
CA ALA A 62 -24.89 8.92 27.04
C ALA A 62 -24.61 8.43 28.47
N GLN A 63 -23.88 9.18 29.27
CA GLN A 63 -23.58 8.86 30.67
C GLN A 63 -24.87 8.75 31.51
N SER A 64 -25.81 9.67 31.30
CA SER A 64 -27.12 9.62 31.97
C SER A 64 -27.94 8.42 31.52
N PHE A 65 -27.89 8.08 30.22
CA PHE A 65 -28.67 6.96 29.67
C PHE A 65 -28.12 5.61 30.13
N PHE A 66 -26.78 5.45 30.18
CA PHE A 66 -26.11 4.23 30.63
C PHE A 66 -25.81 4.18 32.14
N GLU A 67 -26.23 5.20 32.91
CA GLU A 67 -26.00 5.30 34.35
C GLU A 67 -24.52 5.24 34.75
N MET A 68 -23.67 5.90 33.96
CA MET A 68 -22.22 5.95 34.15
C MET A 68 -21.73 7.38 34.41
N PRO A 69 -22.13 8.04 35.49
CA PRO A 69 -21.77 9.44 35.74
C PRO A 69 -20.25 9.58 35.90
N GLY A 70 -19.65 10.46 35.13
CA GLY A 70 -18.22 10.73 35.16
C GLY A 70 -17.33 9.60 34.62
N ALA A 71 -17.91 8.52 34.11
CA ALA A 71 -17.16 7.39 33.54
C ALA A 71 -17.38 7.27 32.03
N VAL A 72 -16.44 6.59 31.35
CA VAL A 72 -16.53 6.26 29.93
C VAL A 72 -16.09 4.80 29.73
N SER A 73 -16.66 4.15 28.70
CA SER A 73 -16.31 2.77 28.40
C SER A 73 -14.94 2.66 27.73
N ASN A 74 -14.64 3.59 26.84
CA ASN A 74 -13.40 3.59 26.06
C ASN A 74 -12.84 5.01 25.92
N ILE A 75 -11.52 5.09 25.77
CA ILE A 75 -10.81 6.32 25.42
C ILE A 75 -10.11 6.09 24.09
N GLU A 76 -10.51 6.82 23.09
CA GLU A 76 -9.87 6.79 21.75
C GLU A 76 -8.69 7.77 21.73
N MET A 77 -7.55 7.30 21.25
CA MET A 77 -6.32 8.10 21.15
C MET A 77 -5.85 8.15 19.71
N ARG A 78 -5.52 9.34 19.23
CA ARG A 78 -4.90 9.54 17.92
C ARG A 78 -3.38 9.54 18.06
N VAL A 79 -2.70 8.74 17.23
CA VAL A 79 -1.25 8.70 17.13
C VAL A 79 -0.79 9.35 15.83
N ASN A 80 0.39 9.98 15.84
CA ASN A 80 0.94 10.64 14.65
C ASN A 80 1.46 9.63 13.62
N ASP A 81 1.98 8.50 14.09
CA ASP A 81 2.54 7.43 13.26
C ASP A 81 1.71 6.16 13.46
N VAL A 82 0.99 5.79 12.39
CA VAL A 82 0.10 4.62 12.40
C VAL A 82 0.89 3.32 12.53
N ASP A 83 2.10 3.24 11.98
CA ASP A 83 2.94 2.04 12.04
C ASP A 83 3.44 1.75 13.46
N GLN A 84 3.51 2.77 14.32
CA GLN A 84 3.87 2.63 15.73
C GLN A 84 2.69 2.38 16.68
N SER A 85 1.46 2.38 16.17
CA SER A 85 0.23 2.25 16.98
C SER A 85 0.27 1.02 17.90
N ARG A 86 0.69 -0.12 17.36
CA ARG A 86 0.82 -1.37 18.12
C ARG A 86 1.82 -1.28 19.27
N GLN A 87 2.99 -0.67 19.03
CA GLN A 87 4.01 -0.50 20.07
C GLN A 87 3.55 0.48 21.16
N ILE A 88 2.77 1.49 20.78
CA ILE A 88 2.18 2.46 21.71
C ILE A 88 1.12 1.77 22.55
N ALA A 89 0.21 1.00 21.96
CA ALA A 89 -0.80 0.23 22.65
C ALA A 89 -0.17 -0.74 23.67
N ASP A 90 0.86 -1.49 23.27
CA ASP A 90 1.58 -2.41 24.17
C ASP A 90 2.31 -1.67 25.30
N ARG A 91 2.80 -0.44 25.09
CA ARG A 91 3.38 0.40 26.16
C ARG A 91 2.32 0.88 27.16
N ILE A 92 1.16 1.31 26.64
CA ILE A 92 0.03 1.73 27.48
C ILE A 92 -0.47 0.55 28.29
N GLN A 93 -0.67 -0.61 27.66
CA GLN A 93 -1.09 -1.84 28.34
C GLN A 93 -0.16 -2.23 29.49
N ARG A 94 1.16 -2.15 29.27
CA ARG A 94 2.15 -2.44 30.32
C ARG A 94 2.14 -1.45 31.48
N ARG A 95 1.74 -0.20 31.23
CA ARG A 95 1.67 0.84 32.28
C ARG A 95 0.38 0.80 33.09
N LEU A 96 -0.74 0.55 32.42
CA LEU A 96 -2.05 0.56 33.06
C LEU A 96 -2.36 -0.78 33.75
N GLY A 97 -1.99 -1.90 33.10
CA GLY A 97 -2.33 -3.23 33.60
C GLY A 97 -3.82 -3.53 33.63
N PHE A 98 -4.18 -4.68 34.26
CA PHE A 98 -5.57 -5.05 34.50
C PHE A 98 -6.22 -4.04 35.49
N PRO A 99 -7.48 -3.59 35.28
CA PRO A 99 -8.50 -4.10 34.31
C PRO A 99 -8.54 -3.39 32.97
N TYR A 100 -7.56 -2.56 32.63
CA TYR A 100 -7.55 -1.81 31.37
C TYR A 100 -6.93 -2.61 30.24
N PHE A 101 -7.54 -2.45 29.05
CA PHE A 101 -7.05 -3.07 27.82
C PHE A 101 -6.76 -1.97 26.79
N ALA A 102 -5.54 -1.96 26.25
CA ALA A 102 -5.15 -1.06 25.19
C ALA A 102 -5.01 -1.85 23.89
N GLU A 103 -5.82 -1.51 22.92
CA GLU A 103 -5.83 -2.15 21.61
C GLU A 103 -5.52 -1.12 20.52
N ASP A 104 -4.83 -1.54 19.50
CA ASP A 104 -4.60 -0.74 18.30
C ASP A 104 -5.61 -1.13 17.21
N TRP A 105 -5.68 -0.31 16.15
CA TRP A 105 -6.61 -0.52 15.04
C TRP A 105 -6.42 -1.87 14.34
N THR A 106 -5.22 -2.47 14.36
CA THR A 106 -4.95 -3.77 13.74
C THR A 106 -5.60 -4.92 14.48
N ARG A 107 -5.78 -4.79 15.81
CA ARG A 107 -6.52 -5.75 16.64
C ARG A 107 -8.01 -5.52 16.61
N LEU A 108 -8.44 -4.26 16.49
CA LEU A 108 -9.86 -3.92 16.36
C LEU A 108 -10.44 -4.38 15.02
N TRP A 109 -9.63 -4.31 13.95
CA TRP A 109 -10.04 -4.63 12.59
C TRP A 109 -9.14 -5.69 11.93
N PRO A 110 -9.09 -6.93 12.47
CA PRO A 110 -8.13 -7.95 12.01
C PRO A 110 -8.35 -8.35 10.55
N ASN A 111 -9.60 -8.42 10.10
CA ASN A 111 -9.94 -8.74 8.71
C ASN A 111 -9.46 -7.66 7.74
N LEU A 112 -9.65 -6.39 8.09
CA LEU A 112 -9.15 -5.26 7.29
C LEU A 112 -7.62 -5.28 7.22
N PHE A 113 -6.96 -5.48 8.37
CA PHE A 113 -5.50 -5.56 8.40
C PHE A 113 -4.95 -6.71 7.57
N SER A 114 -5.57 -7.88 7.66
CA SER A 114 -5.19 -9.06 6.86
C SER A 114 -5.40 -8.83 5.38
N ALA A 115 -6.48 -8.17 4.98
CA ALA A 115 -6.74 -7.79 3.59
C ALA A 115 -5.69 -6.82 3.06
N LEU A 116 -5.33 -5.78 3.82
CA LEU A 116 -4.28 -4.82 3.44
C LEU A 116 -2.90 -5.48 3.35
N GLN A 117 -2.61 -6.45 4.20
CA GLN A 117 -1.36 -7.20 4.17
C GLN A 117 -1.28 -8.13 2.96
N LEU A 118 -2.39 -8.80 2.62
CA LEU A 118 -2.52 -9.59 1.39
C LEU A 118 -2.33 -8.70 0.16
N GLU A 119 -2.98 -7.55 0.11
CA GLU A 119 -2.87 -6.57 -0.97
C GLU A 119 -1.41 -6.13 -1.19
N LYS A 120 -0.69 -5.76 -0.13
CA LYS A 120 0.74 -5.44 -0.19
C LYS A 120 1.57 -6.59 -0.77
N THR A 121 1.27 -7.82 -0.36
CA THR A 121 1.97 -9.02 -0.85
C THR A 121 1.71 -9.24 -2.34
N VAL A 122 0.45 -9.12 -2.77
CA VAL A 122 0.07 -9.24 -4.19
C VAL A 122 0.76 -8.18 -5.03
N TYR A 123 0.73 -6.90 -4.60
CA TYR A 123 1.44 -5.82 -5.32
C TYR A 123 2.94 -6.10 -5.40
N PHE A 124 3.55 -6.56 -4.32
CA PHE A 124 4.98 -6.92 -4.33
C PHE A 124 5.27 -8.03 -5.35
N LEU A 125 4.45 -9.10 -5.40
CA LEU A 125 4.62 -10.18 -6.36
C LEU A 125 4.45 -9.71 -7.81
N VAL A 126 3.45 -8.88 -8.08
CA VAL A 126 3.22 -8.32 -9.42
C VAL A 126 4.41 -7.43 -9.84
N LEU A 127 4.88 -6.55 -8.95
CA LEU A 127 6.04 -5.72 -9.23
C LEU A 127 7.30 -6.55 -9.44
N LEU A 128 7.53 -7.58 -8.63
CA LEU A 128 8.64 -8.52 -8.79
C LEU A 128 8.60 -9.21 -10.16
N LEU A 129 7.42 -9.68 -10.57
CA LEU A 129 7.23 -10.32 -11.87
C LEU A 129 7.53 -9.35 -13.02
N MET A 130 7.06 -8.10 -12.95
CA MET A 130 7.36 -7.06 -13.94
C MET A 130 8.86 -6.78 -14.04
N VAL A 131 9.55 -6.71 -12.92
CA VAL A 131 11.01 -6.53 -12.89
C VAL A 131 11.73 -7.72 -13.53
N LEU A 132 11.29 -8.95 -13.24
CA LEU A 132 11.84 -10.17 -13.87
C LEU A 132 11.63 -10.17 -15.39
N ILE A 133 10.44 -9.83 -15.87
CA ILE A 133 10.16 -9.73 -17.29
C ILE A 133 11.10 -8.70 -17.95
N GLY A 134 11.27 -7.53 -17.32
CA GLY A 134 12.20 -6.50 -17.79
C GLY A 134 13.65 -7.00 -17.83
N ALA A 135 14.10 -7.72 -16.79
CA ALA A 135 15.44 -8.30 -16.74
C ALA A 135 15.66 -9.35 -17.86
N PHE A 136 14.70 -10.25 -18.08
CA PHE A 136 14.77 -11.21 -19.18
C PHE A 136 14.81 -10.54 -20.55
N ASN A 137 14.04 -9.47 -20.73
CA ASN A 137 14.05 -8.71 -21.99
C ASN A 137 15.43 -8.08 -22.25
N ILE A 138 16.07 -7.50 -21.22
CA ILE A 138 17.43 -6.96 -21.31
C ILE A 138 18.43 -8.08 -21.69
N VAL A 139 18.37 -9.24 -21.02
CA VAL A 139 19.23 -10.38 -21.31
C VAL A 139 19.06 -10.81 -22.78
N SER A 140 17.82 -11.01 -23.22
CA SER A 140 17.52 -11.44 -24.60
C SER A 140 18.04 -10.44 -25.63
N THR A 141 17.80 -9.15 -25.43
CA THR A 141 18.25 -8.09 -26.34
C THR A 141 19.78 -8.04 -26.40
N LEU A 142 20.46 -8.09 -25.25
CA LEU A 142 21.93 -8.07 -25.22
C LEU A 142 22.54 -9.33 -25.83
N VAL A 143 21.94 -10.52 -25.63
CA VAL A 143 22.37 -11.75 -26.30
C VAL A 143 22.21 -11.63 -27.81
N MET A 144 21.09 -11.11 -28.30
CA MET A 144 20.86 -10.85 -29.72
C MET A 144 21.94 -9.92 -30.29
N VAL A 145 22.23 -8.80 -29.63
CA VAL A 145 23.27 -7.86 -30.03
C VAL A 145 24.66 -8.53 -30.04
N VAL A 146 24.95 -9.39 -29.06
CA VAL A 146 26.20 -10.18 -29.03
C VAL A 146 26.30 -11.09 -30.25
N MET A 147 25.20 -11.74 -30.63
CA MET A 147 25.17 -12.64 -31.80
C MET A 147 25.34 -11.86 -33.11
N GLU A 148 24.68 -10.73 -33.28
CA GLU A 148 24.81 -9.85 -34.45
C GLU A 148 26.24 -9.30 -34.59
N LYS A 149 26.89 -8.96 -33.45
CA LYS A 149 28.25 -8.40 -33.40
C LYS A 149 29.36 -9.45 -33.26
N LYS A 150 29.02 -10.73 -33.41
CA LYS A 150 29.96 -11.85 -33.23
C LYS A 150 31.21 -11.71 -34.06
N LYS A 151 31.09 -11.30 -35.33
CA LYS A 151 32.19 -11.03 -36.26
C LYS A 151 33.09 -9.88 -35.79
N ASP A 152 32.48 -8.75 -35.46
CA ASP A 152 33.19 -7.56 -35.00
C ASP A 152 33.99 -7.87 -33.72
N ILE A 153 33.40 -8.65 -32.79
CA ILE A 153 34.05 -9.11 -31.56
C ILE A 153 35.26 -10.02 -31.88
N ALA A 154 35.12 -10.95 -32.84
CA ALA A 154 36.19 -11.86 -33.24
C ALA A 154 37.36 -11.09 -33.86
N ILE A 155 37.09 -10.11 -34.73
CA ILE A 155 38.12 -9.24 -35.33
C ILE A 155 38.83 -8.44 -34.23
N LEU A 156 38.14 -7.79 -33.34
CA LEU A 156 38.71 -7.04 -32.23
C LEU A 156 39.63 -7.94 -31.35
N ARG A 157 39.21 -9.18 -31.09
CA ARG A 157 39.99 -10.13 -30.33
C ARG A 157 41.21 -10.63 -31.06
N SER A 158 41.15 -10.84 -32.36
CA SER A 158 42.32 -11.21 -33.19
C SER A 158 43.34 -10.07 -33.28
N MET A 159 42.88 -8.81 -33.17
CA MET A 159 43.74 -7.62 -33.06
C MET A 159 44.32 -7.40 -31.66
N GLY A 160 44.05 -8.30 -30.67
CA GLY A 160 44.64 -8.25 -29.34
C GLY A 160 43.74 -7.67 -28.25
N ALA A 161 42.44 -7.41 -28.52
CA ALA A 161 41.53 -6.97 -27.48
C ALA A 161 41.34 -8.05 -26.41
N SER A 162 41.48 -7.67 -25.14
CA SER A 162 41.32 -8.58 -24.01
C SER A 162 39.85 -8.95 -23.77
N GLN A 163 39.60 -10.13 -23.18
CA GLN A 163 38.28 -10.54 -22.75
C GLN A 163 37.63 -9.51 -21.81
N GLN A 164 38.44 -8.88 -20.96
CA GLN A 164 37.99 -7.86 -20.03
C GLN A 164 37.50 -6.60 -20.76
N SER A 165 38.15 -6.22 -21.86
CA SER A 165 37.74 -5.08 -22.67
C SER A 165 36.38 -5.32 -23.34
N ILE A 166 36.20 -6.50 -23.94
CA ILE A 166 34.89 -6.89 -24.53
C ILE A 166 33.80 -6.91 -23.47
N ARG A 167 34.06 -7.51 -22.29
CA ARG A 167 33.10 -7.54 -21.18
C ARG A 167 32.72 -6.14 -20.72
N LYS A 168 33.68 -5.21 -20.62
CA LYS A 168 33.42 -3.81 -20.23
C LYS A 168 32.50 -3.09 -21.24
N ILE A 169 32.69 -3.32 -22.54
CA ILE A 169 31.85 -2.72 -23.58
C ILE A 169 30.37 -3.14 -23.39
N PHE A 170 30.09 -4.42 -23.22
CA PHE A 170 28.71 -4.91 -23.03
C PHE A 170 28.13 -4.54 -21.66
N LEU A 171 28.92 -4.45 -20.62
CA LEU A 171 28.48 -3.91 -19.31
C LEU A 171 28.14 -2.42 -19.41
N LEU A 172 28.94 -1.63 -20.13
CA LEU A 172 28.63 -0.22 -20.37
C LEU A 172 27.35 -0.07 -21.18
N MET A 173 27.13 -0.90 -22.20
CA MET A 173 25.87 -0.90 -22.96
C MET A 173 24.68 -1.20 -22.06
N GLY A 174 24.76 -2.23 -21.20
CA GLY A 174 23.72 -2.53 -20.21
C GLY A 174 23.50 -1.39 -19.21
N CYS A 175 24.58 -0.74 -18.77
CA CYS A 175 24.51 0.44 -17.91
C CYS A 175 23.78 1.61 -18.60
N MET A 176 24.09 1.90 -19.85
CA MET A 176 23.40 2.95 -20.62
C MET A 176 21.91 2.66 -20.78
N ILE A 177 21.55 1.41 -21.13
CA ILE A 177 20.15 0.99 -21.19
C ILE A 177 19.47 1.17 -19.83
N GLY A 178 20.14 0.77 -18.75
CA GLY A 178 19.65 0.91 -17.38
C GLY A 178 19.42 2.38 -16.99
N VAL A 179 20.38 3.26 -17.28
CA VAL A 179 20.28 4.70 -16.96
C VAL A 179 19.14 5.36 -17.76
N ILE A 180 19.12 5.16 -19.07
CA ILE A 180 18.09 5.75 -19.96
C ILE A 180 16.71 5.21 -19.61
N GLY A 181 16.58 3.89 -19.46
CA GLY A 181 15.30 3.26 -19.12
C GLY A 181 14.78 3.70 -17.75
N THR A 182 15.67 3.77 -16.74
CA THR A 182 15.30 4.25 -15.41
C THR A 182 14.90 5.74 -15.43
N ALA A 183 15.65 6.58 -16.15
CA ALA A 183 15.32 8.00 -16.29
C ALA A 183 13.95 8.21 -16.96
N LEU A 184 13.69 7.51 -18.06
CA LEU A 184 12.39 7.55 -18.74
C LEU A 184 11.26 7.03 -17.85
N GLY A 185 11.49 5.91 -17.14
CA GLY A 185 10.52 5.36 -16.19
C GLY A 185 10.17 6.33 -15.07
N VAL A 186 11.17 7.01 -14.51
CA VAL A 186 10.99 8.06 -13.50
C VAL A 186 10.16 9.22 -14.04
N VAL A 187 10.52 9.75 -15.20
CA VAL A 187 9.80 10.89 -15.82
C VAL A 187 8.33 10.51 -16.11
N LEU A 188 8.11 9.35 -16.74
CA LEU A 188 6.76 8.88 -17.03
C LEU A 188 5.94 8.61 -15.76
N GLY A 189 6.55 7.99 -14.75
CA GLY A 189 5.90 7.73 -13.47
C GLY A 189 5.47 9.02 -12.76
N LEU A 190 6.35 10.01 -12.69
CA LEU A 190 6.04 11.33 -12.11
C LEU A 190 4.96 12.06 -12.89
N LEU A 191 4.98 11.97 -14.22
CA LEU A 191 3.97 12.58 -15.09
C LEU A 191 2.59 11.96 -14.82
N VAL A 192 2.50 10.63 -14.79
CA VAL A 192 1.24 9.92 -14.48
C VAL A 192 0.74 10.26 -13.08
N CYS A 193 1.63 10.26 -12.06
CA CYS A 193 1.28 10.68 -10.71
C CYS A 193 0.75 12.12 -10.65
N GLY A 194 1.39 13.03 -11.40
CA GLY A 194 0.94 14.43 -11.51
C GLY A 194 -0.45 14.55 -12.15
N LEU A 195 -0.70 13.81 -13.24
CA LEU A 195 -2.00 13.79 -13.89
C LEU A 195 -3.10 13.25 -12.96
N ILE A 196 -2.86 12.14 -12.26
CA ILE A 196 -3.82 11.56 -11.30
C ILE A 196 -4.11 12.54 -10.16
N SER A 197 -3.07 13.21 -9.63
CA SER A 197 -3.22 14.23 -8.59
C SER A 197 -4.05 15.43 -9.02
N GLN A 198 -3.94 15.82 -10.29
CA GLN A 198 -4.63 16.99 -10.85
C GLN A 198 -6.10 16.70 -11.19
N TYR A 199 -6.40 15.50 -11.70
CA TYR A 199 -7.75 15.13 -12.12
C TYR A 199 -8.66 14.65 -10.98
N GLN A 200 -8.13 14.43 -9.76
CA GLN A 200 -8.89 13.99 -8.58
C GLN A 200 -10.07 13.05 -8.93
N PHE A 201 -9.74 11.85 -9.40
CA PHE A 201 -10.78 10.87 -9.72
C PHE A 201 -11.68 10.64 -8.51
N LYS A 202 -12.94 11.08 -8.63
CA LYS A 202 -13.97 10.80 -7.62
C LYS A 202 -14.30 9.32 -7.67
N LEU A 203 -14.03 8.61 -6.60
CA LEU A 203 -14.47 7.22 -6.47
C LEU A 203 -15.97 7.17 -6.15
N PRO A 204 -16.69 6.11 -6.58
CA PRO A 204 -18.09 5.95 -6.26
C PRO A 204 -18.33 5.98 -4.75
N ASP A 205 -19.24 6.86 -4.32
CA ASP A 205 -19.61 6.99 -2.92
C ASP A 205 -20.14 5.66 -2.36
N GLY A 206 -19.63 5.27 -1.19
CA GLY A 206 -20.12 4.10 -0.45
C GLY A 206 -19.42 2.76 -0.71
N VAL A 207 -18.46 2.69 -1.64
CA VAL A 207 -17.65 1.49 -1.91
C VAL A 207 -16.25 1.65 -1.32
N PHE A 208 -15.71 2.87 -1.32
CA PHE A 208 -14.37 3.17 -0.82
C PHE A 208 -14.42 4.12 0.37
N LEU A 209 -13.48 3.93 1.30
CA LEU A 209 -13.27 4.76 2.49
C LEU A 209 -12.81 6.19 2.17
N ILE A 210 -12.41 6.43 0.92
CA ILE A 210 -11.79 7.67 0.47
C ILE A 210 -12.52 8.16 -0.78
N SER A 211 -12.90 9.41 -0.79
CA SER A 211 -13.61 10.04 -1.92
C SER A 211 -12.71 10.37 -3.11
N THR A 212 -11.39 10.44 -2.89
CA THR A 212 -10.39 10.76 -3.92
C THR A 212 -9.14 9.90 -3.72
N VAL A 213 -8.44 9.57 -4.80
CA VAL A 213 -7.17 8.81 -4.73
C VAL A 213 -6.05 9.72 -4.21
N PRO A 214 -5.54 9.54 -2.98
CA PRO A 214 -4.45 10.36 -2.46
C PRO A 214 -3.13 9.90 -3.06
N VAL A 215 -2.49 10.73 -3.87
CA VAL A 215 -1.14 10.47 -4.37
C VAL A 215 -0.13 11.00 -3.35
N ARG A 216 0.59 10.09 -2.67
CA ARG A 216 1.68 10.43 -1.75
C ARG A 216 3.00 9.86 -2.26
N ILE A 217 3.92 10.73 -2.63
CA ILE A 217 5.25 10.33 -3.08
C ILE A 217 6.19 10.37 -1.87
N TYR A 218 6.61 9.18 -1.43
CA TYR A 218 7.66 9.04 -0.40
C TYR A 218 9.01 8.96 -1.09
N LEU A 219 9.84 9.97 -0.88
CA LEU A 219 11.15 10.09 -1.53
C LEU A 219 12.06 8.88 -1.25
N SER A 220 11.99 8.30 -0.05
CA SER A 220 12.74 7.09 0.33
C SER A 220 12.36 5.87 -0.51
N ASN A 221 11.05 5.61 -0.67
CA ASN A 221 10.55 4.50 -1.47
C ASN A 221 10.88 4.70 -2.95
N PHE A 222 10.73 5.93 -3.43
CA PHE A 222 11.08 6.30 -4.79
C PHE A 222 12.57 6.06 -5.09
N ALA A 223 13.47 6.53 -4.24
CA ALA A 223 14.90 6.31 -4.38
C ALA A 223 15.28 4.82 -4.29
N LEU A 224 14.62 4.06 -3.42
CA LEU A 224 14.85 2.62 -3.28
C LEU A 224 14.44 1.86 -4.54
N VAL A 225 13.25 2.13 -5.09
CA VAL A 225 12.78 1.45 -6.30
C VAL A 225 13.64 1.82 -7.51
N THR A 226 13.99 3.10 -7.66
CA THR A 226 14.84 3.59 -8.75
C THR A 226 16.23 2.94 -8.72
N SER A 227 16.88 2.88 -7.55
CA SER A 227 18.17 2.24 -7.39
C SER A 227 18.09 0.73 -7.60
N ALA A 228 17.07 0.06 -7.05
CA ALA A 228 16.87 -1.38 -7.24
C ALA A 228 16.70 -1.73 -8.73
N SER A 229 15.89 -0.97 -9.47
CA SER A 229 15.69 -1.16 -10.92
C SER A 229 16.99 -1.03 -11.70
N PHE A 230 17.81 -0.01 -11.38
CA PHE A 230 19.12 0.17 -12.00
C PHE A 230 20.06 -1.01 -11.71
N PHE A 231 20.11 -1.47 -10.45
CA PHE A 231 20.93 -2.64 -10.08
C PHE A 231 20.49 -3.92 -10.78
N VAL A 232 19.19 -4.14 -10.94
CA VAL A 232 18.66 -5.30 -11.68
C VAL A 232 19.10 -5.25 -13.14
N CYS A 233 19.05 -4.07 -13.80
CA CYS A 233 19.56 -3.90 -15.17
C CYS A 233 21.06 -4.23 -15.28
N LEU A 234 21.86 -3.79 -14.32
CA LEU A 234 23.29 -4.12 -14.28
C LEU A 234 23.52 -5.63 -14.10
N LEU A 235 22.82 -6.27 -13.17
CA LEU A 235 22.92 -7.72 -12.95
C LEU A 235 22.51 -8.52 -14.19
N ALA A 236 21.41 -8.13 -14.83
CA ALA A 236 20.91 -8.75 -16.05
C ALA A 236 21.93 -8.66 -17.20
N SER A 237 22.72 -7.58 -17.28
CA SER A 237 23.75 -7.40 -18.31
C SER A 237 25.02 -8.23 -18.11
N ILE A 238 25.26 -8.75 -16.89
CA ILE A 238 26.48 -9.51 -16.58
C ILE A 238 26.56 -10.81 -17.40
N TYR A 239 25.44 -11.52 -17.53
CA TYR A 239 25.40 -12.80 -18.25
C TYR A 239 25.78 -12.63 -19.73
N PRO A 240 25.10 -11.79 -20.55
CA PRO A 240 25.47 -11.59 -21.95
C PRO A 240 26.87 -10.98 -22.12
N ALA A 241 27.30 -10.09 -21.23
CA ALA A 241 28.65 -9.55 -21.27
C ALA A 241 29.74 -10.62 -21.08
N ARG A 242 29.50 -11.61 -20.22
CA ARG A 242 30.41 -12.75 -20.05
C ARG A 242 30.41 -13.67 -21.26
N GLN A 243 29.24 -13.89 -21.86
CA GLN A 243 29.09 -14.70 -23.07
C GLN A 243 29.83 -14.08 -24.26
N ALA A 244 29.69 -12.76 -24.47
CA ALA A 244 30.42 -12.03 -25.48
C ALA A 244 31.94 -12.14 -25.31
N ALA A 245 32.43 -12.04 -24.07
CA ALA A 245 33.88 -12.13 -23.75
C ALA A 245 34.50 -13.53 -23.98
N LYS A 246 33.69 -14.59 -23.97
CA LYS A 246 34.13 -15.98 -24.14
C LYS A 246 34.15 -16.44 -25.62
N LEU A 247 33.67 -15.65 -26.55
CA LEU A 247 33.63 -16.00 -27.97
C LEU A 247 35.07 -16.28 -28.46
N ASP A 248 35.27 -17.45 -29.10
CA ASP A 248 36.55 -17.81 -29.69
C ASP A 248 36.68 -17.22 -31.12
N PRO A 249 37.67 -16.34 -31.39
CA PRO A 249 37.84 -15.75 -32.71
C PRO A 249 38.12 -16.79 -33.79
N VAL A 250 38.80 -17.89 -33.46
CA VAL A 250 39.16 -18.94 -34.43
C VAL A 250 37.89 -19.66 -34.93
N GLU A 251 37.02 -19.99 -34.02
CA GLU A 251 35.77 -20.68 -34.36
C GLU A 251 34.82 -19.82 -35.16
N VAL A 252 34.74 -18.52 -34.83
CA VAL A 252 33.85 -17.56 -35.54
C VAL A 252 34.29 -17.28 -36.96
N LEU A 253 35.63 -17.18 -37.19
CA LEU A 253 36.20 -16.84 -38.51
C LEU A 253 36.35 -18.06 -39.41
N ARG A 254 36.32 -19.30 -38.88
CA ARG A 254 36.49 -20.54 -39.63
C ARG A 254 35.21 -21.07 -40.28
N TYR A 255 34.02 -20.78 -39.69
CA TYR A 255 32.73 -21.34 -40.12
C TYR A 255 31.88 -20.35 -40.97
N GLU A 256 32.50 -19.34 -41.56
CA GLU A 256 31.99 -18.52 -42.67
C GLU A 256 32.96 -18.58 -43.84
#